data_2e0a8cb00e4c8d6422e06d31e108773c
#
_entry.id   2e0a8cb00e4c8d6422e06d31e108773c
#
_cell.length_a   1.000
_cell.length_b   1.000
_cell.length_c   1.000
_cell.angle_alpha   90.00
_cell.angle_beta   90.00
_cell.angle_gamma   90.00
#
_symmetry.space_group_name_H-M   'P 1'
#
loop_
_entity.id
_entity.type
_entity.pdbx_description
1 polymer ?
#
loop_
_entity_poly.entity_id
_entity_poly.type
_entity_poly.pdbx_seq_one_letter_code
_entity_poly.pdbx_strand_id
1 'polypeptide(L)'
;PIFDMLDFDQDCVQAVISAPTRELAYQLYDRCRKIAKHFGVRVKLVTGGMEKVTSMDKQPQIVIGTPGRMKDMFIKDNVLRLDTAKMVVIDEADMTLEFGFLEDIDEILSKMDKKVQMMVFSATIPESLQPFLKKYLYDPEIIEIKKEEAFQSDVKHILVPCKHKSYEQKILD
;
A
#
# COMPACT_ATOMS: atom_id res chain seq x y z
N PRO A 1 -0.89 15.29 3.47
CA PRO A 1 0.15 15.05 4.51
C PRO A 1 1.50 14.62 3.89
N ILE A 2 1.55 13.59 3.01
CA ILE A 2 2.84 13.13 2.43
C ILE A 2 3.54 14.30 1.72
N PHE A 3 2.84 15.04 0.84
CA PHE A 3 3.43 16.16 0.09
C PHE A 3 3.90 17.30 0.98
N ASP A 4 3.28 17.52 2.12
CA ASP A 4 3.67 18.56 3.09
C ASP A 4 4.99 18.23 3.80
N MET A 5 5.38 16.95 3.79
CA MET A 5 6.58 16.43 4.47
C MET A 5 7.72 16.14 3.50
N LEU A 6 7.48 16.25 2.18
CA LEU A 6 8.54 16.02 1.19
C LEU A 6 9.51 17.19 1.14
N ASP A 7 10.78 16.86 1.02
CA ASP A 7 11.82 17.79 0.59
C ASP A 7 11.96 17.68 -0.93
N PHE A 8 11.50 18.69 -1.66
CA PHE A 8 11.44 18.68 -3.12
C PHE A 8 12.81 18.75 -3.79
N ASP A 9 13.84 19.21 -3.06
CA ASP A 9 15.20 19.37 -3.56
C ASP A 9 16.01 18.05 -3.47
N GLN A 10 15.51 17.05 -2.76
CA GLN A 10 16.20 15.77 -2.62
C GLN A 10 15.77 14.75 -3.68
N ASP A 11 16.76 14.21 -4.41
CA ASP A 11 16.61 13.15 -5.41
C ASP A 11 16.69 11.75 -4.78
N CYS A 12 15.96 11.50 -3.70
CA CYS A 12 15.91 10.20 -3.01
C CYS A 12 14.47 9.77 -2.74
N VAL A 13 14.27 8.50 -2.43
CA VAL A 13 12.96 8.00 -1.99
C VAL A 13 12.66 8.52 -0.60
N GLN A 14 11.53 9.20 -0.43
CA GLN A 14 11.12 9.80 0.83
C GLN A 14 9.83 9.19 1.39
N ALA A 15 8.97 8.65 0.50
CA ALA A 15 7.75 7.97 0.89
C ALA A 15 7.56 6.66 0.12
N VAL A 16 7.15 5.61 0.82
CA VAL A 16 6.81 4.31 0.26
C VAL A 16 5.35 4.00 0.60
N ILE A 17 4.56 3.64 -0.40
CA ILE A 17 3.16 3.25 -0.23
C ILE A 17 3.00 1.83 -0.76
N SER A 18 2.65 0.91 0.12
CA SER A 18 2.39 -0.49 -0.19
C SER A 18 0.90 -0.75 -0.32
N ALA A 19 0.50 -1.44 -1.39
CA ALA A 19 -0.86 -1.93 -1.59
C ALA A 19 -0.83 -3.42 -1.97
N PRO A 20 -1.81 -4.23 -1.53
CA PRO A 20 -1.78 -5.69 -1.72
C PRO A 20 -2.00 -6.12 -3.17
N THR A 21 -2.67 -5.31 -3.99
CA THR A 21 -2.94 -5.64 -5.39
C THR A 21 -2.37 -4.61 -6.36
N ARG A 22 -2.17 -5.02 -7.62
CA ARG A 22 -1.70 -4.14 -8.70
C ARG A 22 -2.71 -3.04 -8.98
N GLU A 23 -3.99 -3.36 -8.95
CA GLU A 23 -5.10 -2.45 -9.21
C GLU A 23 -5.15 -1.33 -8.17
N LEU A 24 -5.05 -1.67 -6.89
CA LEU A 24 -5.00 -0.69 -5.79
C LEU A 24 -3.74 0.17 -5.89
N ALA A 25 -2.58 -0.43 -6.13
CA ALA A 25 -1.33 0.31 -6.34
C ALA A 25 -1.46 1.29 -7.52
N TYR A 26 -2.08 0.87 -8.61
CA TYR A 26 -2.32 1.74 -9.77
C TYR A 26 -3.27 2.89 -9.44
N GLN A 27 -4.36 2.64 -8.71
CA GLN A 27 -5.31 3.69 -8.31
C GLN A 27 -4.63 4.74 -7.42
N LEU A 28 -3.84 4.31 -6.44
CA LEU A 28 -3.06 5.20 -5.59
C LEU A 28 -2.04 5.99 -6.40
N TYR A 29 -1.33 5.32 -7.30
CA TYR A 29 -0.37 5.95 -8.20
C TYR A 29 -1.01 7.02 -9.07
N ASP A 30 -2.15 6.74 -9.71
CA ASP A 30 -2.81 7.71 -10.60
C ASP A 30 -3.26 8.97 -9.83
N ARG A 31 -3.81 8.80 -8.63
CA ARG A 31 -4.18 9.92 -7.75
C ARG A 31 -2.95 10.71 -7.30
N CYS A 32 -1.92 10.01 -6.83
CA CYS A 32 -0.68 10.63 -6.35
C CYS A 32 0.04 11.40 -7.48
N ARG A 33 0.14 10.81 -8.68
CA ARG A 33 0.77 11.42 -9.85
C ARG A 33 0.10 12.73 -10.27
N LYS A 34 -1.22 12.81 -10.19
CA LYS A 34 -1.98 14.03 -10.51
C LYS A 34 -1.57 15.20 -9.60
N ILE A 35 -1.40 14.93 -8.31
CA ILE A 35 -0.95 15.93 -7.33
C ILE A 35 0.54 16.24 -7.55
N ALA A 36 1.37 15.20 -7.65
CA ALA A 36 2.82 15.30 -7.78
C ALA A 36 3.27 16.18 -8.96
N LYS A 37 2.50 16.16 -10.06
CA LYS A 37 2.76 16.99 -11.25
C LYS A 37 2.84 18.50 -10.93
N HIS A 38 2.06 18.97 -9.96
CA HIS A 38 2.04 20.38 -9.57
C HIS A 38 3.28 20.81 -8.77
N PHE A 39 3.98 19.83 -8.17
CA PHE A 39 5.15 20.05 -7.31
C PHE A 39 6.47 19.58 -7.96
N GLY A 40 6.43 19.08 -9.20
CA GLY A 40 7.62 18.51 -9.84
C GLY A 40 8.13 17.21 -9.18
N VAL A 41 7.30 16.54 -8.37
CA VAL A 41 7.65 15.31 -7.64
C VAL A 41 7.56 14.09 -8.56
N ARG A 42 8.58 13.26 -8.53
CA ARG A 42 8.61 11.99 -9.26
C ARG A 42 7.97 10.89 -8.42
N VAL A 43 6.94 10.28 -8.99
CA VAL A 43 6.24 9.12 -8.43
C VAL A 43 6.51 7.91 -9.31
N LYS A 44 6.87 6.79 -8.71
CA LYS A 44 7.12 5.52 -9.42
C LYS A 44 6.12 4.46 -9.00
N LEU A 45 5.46 3.85 -9.98
CA LEU A 45 4.67 2.64 -9.77
C LEU A 45 5.59 1.41 -9.87
N VAL A 46 5.49 0.48 -8.92
CA VAL A 46 6.31 -0.71 -8.78
C VAL A 46 5.42 -1.93 -8.54
N THR A 47 5.02 -2.61 -9.60
CA THR A 47 4.16 -3.81 -9.54
C THR A 47 4.72 -4.95 -10.38
N GLY A 48 4.30 -6.17 -10.10
CA GLY A 48 4.64 -7.33 -10.92
C GLY A 48 4.10 -7.17 -12.35
N GLY A 49 4.77 -7.79 -13.34
CA GLY A 49 4.39 -7.73 -14.76
C GLY A 49 4.86 -6.47 -15.49
N MET A 50 5.50 -5.52 -14.82
CA MET A 50 6.16 -4.39 -15.48
C MET A 50 7.54 -4.81 -16.01
N GLU A 51 8.03 -4.09 -17.03
CA GLU A 51 9.38 -4.29 -17.59
C GLU A 51 10.45 -4.25 -16.48
N LYS A 52 11.48 -5.06 -16.67
CA LYS A 52 12.60 -5.11 -15.74
C LYS A 52 13.43 -3.83 -15.88
N VAL A 53 13.41 -3.00 -14.83
CA VAL A 53 14.28 -1.84 -14.73
C VAL A 53 15.61 -2.30 -14.12
N THR A 54 16.72 -2.03 -14.80
CA THR A 54 18.07 -2.45 -14.38
C THR A 54 18.87 -1.32 -13.74
N SER A 55 18.49 -0.06 -13.99
CA SER A 55 19.11 1.13 -13.39
C SER A 55 18.12 2.29 -13.35
N MET A 56 18.37 3.26 -12.49
CA MET A 56 17.66 4.54 -12.44
C MET A 56 18.66 5.66 -12.31
N ASP A 57 18.62 6.62 -13.23
CA ASP A 57 19.48 7.81 -13.19
C ASP A 57 19.13 8.70 -12.00
N LYS A 58 17.83 8.80 -11.70
CA LYS A 58 17.30 9.53 -10.54
C LYS A 58 16.28 8.68 -9.79
N GLN A 59 16.40 8.66 -8.46
CA GLN A 59 15.40 8.00 -7.62
C GLN A 59 14.08 8.80 -7.61
N PRO A 60 12.93 8.13 -7.55
CA PRO A 60 11.65 8.83 -7.32
C PRO A 60 11.56 9.27 -5.86
N GLN A 61 10.86 10.37 -5.58
CA GLN A 61 10.59 10.77 -4.20
C GLN A 61 9.49 9.93 -3.55
N ILE A 62 8.53 9.43 -4.36
CA ILE A 62 7.44 8.56 -3.88
C ILE A 62 7.44 7.26 -4.66
N VAL A 63 7.41 6.15 -3.95
CA VAL A 63 7.25 4.80 -4.52
C VAL A 63 5.90 4.25 -4.09
N ILE A 64 5.13 3.74 -5.05
CA ILE A 64 3.85 3.08 -4.81
C ILE A 64 3.90 1.71 -5.49
N GLY A 65 3.56 0.65 -4.77
CA GLY A 65 3.64 -0.66 -5.40
C GLY A 65 3.14 -1.83 -4.56
N THR A 66 3.35 -3.02 -5.11
CA THR A 66 3.07 -4.28 -4.42
C THR A 66 4.31 -4.79 -3.69
N PRO A 67 4.16 -5.39 -2.49
CA PRO A 67 5.29 -5.75 -1.62
C PRO A 67 6.37 -6.57 -2.32
N GLY A 68 6.00 -7.68 -2.96
CA GLY A 68 6.98 -8.57 -3.59
C GLY A 68 7.83 -7.88 -4.66
N ARG A 69 7.23 -7.04 -5.51
CA ARG A 69 8.00 -6.33 -6.55
C ARG A 69 8.88 -5.22 -5.96
N MET A 70 8.40 -4.51 -4.94
CA MET A 70 9.22 -3.54 -4.23
C MET A 70 10.43 -4.21 -3.55
N LYS A 71 10.22 -5.35 -2.90
CA LYS A 71 11.30 -6.15 -2.32
C LYS A 71 12.34 -6.57 -3.36
N ASP A 72 11.89 -7.12 -4.50
CA ASP A 72 12.79 -7.51 -5.56
C ASP A 72 13.65 -6.35 -6.05
N MET A 73 13.05 -5.20 -6.35
CA MET A 73 13.79 -4.03 -6.84
C MET A 73 14.69 -3.38 -5.79
N PHE A 74 14.34 -3.47 -4.52
CA PHE A 74 15.13 -2.91 -3.42
C PHE A 74 16.25 -3.86 -2.98
N ILE A 75 15.92 -5.13 -2.71
CA ILE A 75 16.85 -6.07 -2.06
C ILE A 75 17.63 -6.90 -3.09
N LYS A 76 16.95 -7.45 -4.12
CA LYS A 76 17.60 -8.33 -5.10
C LYS A 76 18.29 -7.57 -6.22
N ASP A 77 17.56 -6.65 -6.85
CA ASP A 77 18.07 -5.93 -8.03
C ASP A 77 18.91 -4.69 -7.61
N ASN A 78 18.75 -4.19 -6.38
CA ASN A 78 19.41 -2.99 -5.82
C ASN A 78 19.26 -1.74 -6.72
N VAL A 79 18.12 -1.61 -7.38
CA VAL A 79 17.80 -0.51 -8.30
C VAL A 79 17.04 0.61 -7.58
N LEU A 80 16.26 0.24 -6.58
CA LEU A 80 15.42 1.15 -5.81
C LEU A 80 15.98 1.33 -4.40
N ARG A 81 16.08 2.56 -3.91
CA ARG A 81 16.65 2.88 -2.60
C ARG A 81 15.55 3.23 -1.60
N LEU A 82 14.81 2.19 -1.12
CA LEU A 82 13.73 2.39 -0.14
C LEU A 82 14.27 2.74 1.25
N ASP A 83 15.52 2.44 1.54
CA ASP A 83 16.20 2.72 2.81
C ASP A 83 16.34 4.22 3.14
N THR A 84 16.16 5.09 2.16
CA THR A 84 16.18 6.55 2.35
C THR A 84 14.81 7.13 2.74
N ALA A 85 13.75 6.31 2.70
CA ALA A 85 12.40 6.79 2.98
C ALA A 85 12.21 7.19 4.44
N LYS A 86 11.47 8.27 4.65
CA LYS A 86 11.09 8.80 5.97
C LYS A 86 9.66 8.41 6.36
N MET A 87 8.86 7.99 5.38
CA MET A 87 7.45 7.61 5.54
C MET A 87 7.15 6.30 4.84
N VAL A 88 6.41 5.42 5.52
CA VAL A 88 5.88 4.18 4.95
C VAL A 88 4.40 4.10 5.23
N VAL A 89 3.62 3.85 4.20
CA VAL A 89 2.19 3.60 4.25
C VAL A 89 1.93 2.15 3.86
N ILE A 90 1.20 1.43 4.69
CA ILE A 90 0.65 0.11 4.37
C ILE A 90 -0.85 0.29 4.23
N ASP A 91 -1.36 0.19 3.02
CA ASP A 91 -2.79 0.27 2.73
C ASP A 91 -3.37 -1.14 2.61
N GLU A 92 -4.63 -1.32 3.07
CA GLU A 92 -5.31 -2.61 3.11
C GLU A 92 -4.46 -3.70 3.81
N ALA A 93 -4.03 -3.43 5.06
CA ALA A 93 -3.11 -4.31 5.78
C ALA A 93 -3.68 -5.71 6.06
N ASP A 94 -4.98 -5.84 6.27
CA ASP A 94 -5.68 -7.12 6.39
C ASP A 94 -5.59 -7.95 5.11
N MET A 95 -5.80 -7.35 3.94
CA MET A 95 -5.61 -8.01 2.64
C MET A 95 -4.14 -8.34 2.38
N THR A 96 -3.23 -7.48 2.81
CA THR A 96 -1.78 -7.74 2.72
C THR A 96 -1.39 -8.99 3.51
N LEU A 97 -1.96 -9.16 4.71
CA LEU A 97 -1.81 -10.38 5.52
C LEU A 97 -2.43 -11.60 4.82
N GLU A 98 -3.66 -11.48 4.34
CA GLU A 98 -4.41 -12.58 3.69
C GLU A 98 -3.68 -13.11 2.45
N PHE A 99 -3.06 -12.24 1.67
CA PHE A 99 -2.29 -12.62 0.49
C PHE A 99 -0.86 -13.09 0.81
N GLY A 100 -0.46 -13.13 2.08
CA GLY A 100 0.85 -13.61 2.51
C GLY A 100 2.01 -12.65 2.24
N PHE A 101 1.75 -11.35 2.05
CA PHE A 101 2.77 -10.35 1.72
C PHE A 101 3.43 -9.69 2.95
N LEU A 102 3.04 -10.06 4.18
CA LEU A 102 3.65 -9.45 5.37
C LEU A 102 5.15 -9.76 5.49
N GLU A 103 5.59 -10.95 5.06
CA GLU A 103 7.01 -11.31 5.07
C GLU A 103 7.82 -10.43 4.12
N ASP A 104 7.29 -10.12 2.94
CA ASP A 104 7.94 -9.22 1.98
C ASP A 104 8.09 -7.81 2.55
N ILE A 105 7.04 -7.32 3.25
CA ILE A 105 7.09 -6.01 3.92
C ILE A 105 8.07 -6.05 5.10
N ASP A 106 8.08 -7.11 5.87
CA ASP A 106 9.00 -7.30 7.00
C ASP A 106 10.47 -7.25 6.53
N GLU A 107 10.79 -7.92 5.43
CA GLU A 107 12.12 -7.86 4.82
C GLU A 107 12.48 -6.43 4.37
N ILE A 108 11.57 -5.71 3.71
CA ILE A 108 11.78 -4.31 3.31
C ILE A 108 12.05 -3.44 4.53
N LEU A 109 11.16 -3.48 5.52
CA LEU A 109 11.25 -2.64 6.73
C LEU A 109 12.49 -2.94 7.56
N SER A 110 12.97 -4.19 7.56
CA SER A 110 14.19 -4.60 8.25
C SER A 110 15.45 -3.88 7.74
N LYS A 111 15.42 -3.35 6.52
CA LYS A 111 16.52 -2.61 5.87
C LYS A 111 16.35 -1.10 5.90
N MET A 112 15.25 -0.61 6.47
CA MET A 112 14.95 0.82 6.59
C MET A 112 15.36 1.37 7.94
N ASP A 113 15.41 2.70 8.05
CA ASP A 113 15.66 3.36 9.34
C ASP A 113 14.50 3.07 10.31
N LYS A 114 14.82 2.76 11.55
CA LYS A 114 13.83 2.54 12.63
C LYS A 114 13.01 3.78 12.97
N LYS A 115 13.48 4.97 12.57
CA LYS A 115 12.78 6.25 12.78
C LYS A 115 11.77 6.57 11.68
N VAL A 116 11.58 5.67 10.70
CA VAL A 116 10.59 5.87 9.65
C VAL A 116 9.19 6.01 10.26
N GLN A 117 8.44 7.02 9.82
CA GLN A 117 7.05 7.16 10.22
C GLN A 117 6.20 6.13 9.51
N MET A 118 5.58 5.24 10.29
CA MET A 118 4.69 4.20 9.77
C MET A 118 3.23 4.65 9.86
N MET A 119 2.48 4.41 8.79
CA MET A 119 1.03 4.58 8.74
C MET A 119 0.40 3.30 8.20
N VAL A 120 -0.53 2.73 8.94
CA VAL A 120 -1.20 1.48 8.57
C VAL A 120 -2.71 1.73 8.48
N PHE A 121 -3.27 1.43 7.32
CA PHE A 121 -4.69 1.51 7.04
C PHE A 121 -5.25 0.11 6.82
N SER A 122 -6.37 -0.20 7.46
CA SER A 122 -7.00 -1.51 7.38
C SER A 122 -8.48 -1.42 7.70
N ALA A 123 -9.31 -2.17 7.01
CA ALA A 123 -10.73 -2.29 7.33
C ALA A 123 -10.94 -3.12 8.61
N THR A 124 -10.06 -4.10 8.84
CA THR A 124 -10.08 -4.96 10.03
C THR A 124 -8.67 -5.12 10.60
N ILE A 125 -8.58 -5.42 11.89
CA ILE A 125 -7.31 -5.71 12.57
C ILE A 125 -7.40 -7.11 13.19
N PRO A 126 -7.19 -8.18 12.41
CA PRO A 126 -7.23 -9.55 12.93
C PRO A 126 -6.07 -9.80 13.91
N GLU A 127 -6.26 -10.76 14.82
CA GLU A 127 -5.24 -11.10 15.83
C GLU A 127 -3.88 -11.45 15.21
N SER A 128 -3.89 -12.11 14.05
CA SER A 128 -2.68 -12.47 13.31
C SER A 128 -1.87 -11.30 12.77
N LEU A 129 -2.47 -10.10 12.62
CA LEU A 129 -1.78 -8.87 12.24
C LEU A 129 -1.10 -8.19 13.43
N GLN A 130 -1.58 -8.43 14.66
CA GLN A 130 -1.09 -7.77 15.87
C GLN A 130 0.43 -7.89 16.10
N PRO A 131 1.07 -9.07 15.91
CA PRO A 131 2.53 -9.18 16.10
C PRO A 131 3.31 -8.26 15.15
N PHE A 132 2.87 -8.13 13.89
CA PHE A 132 3.46 -7.23 12.91
C PHE A 132 3.31 -5.77 13.34
N LEU A 133 2.11 -5.35 13.74
CA LEU A 133 1.85 -4.00 14.19
C LEU A 133 2.70 -3.64 15.42
N LYS A 134 2.79 -4.51 16.42
CA LYS A 134 3.60 -4.32 17.62
C LYS A 134 5.11 -4.22 17.33
N LYS A 135 5.58 -4.90 16.27
CA LYS A 135 6.99 -4.86 15.88
C LYS A 135 7.41 -3.52 15.29
N TYR A 136 6.51 -2.87 14.54
CA TYR A 136 6.84 -1.70 13.73
C TYR A 136 6.19 -0.40 14.17
N LEU A 137 5.10 -0.46 14.94
CA LEU A 137 4.42 0.72 15.46
C LEU A 137 4.83 0.93 16.92
N TYR A 138 5.56 1.99 17.18
CA TYR A 138 5.92 2.41 18.52
C TYR A 138 5.00 3.55 18.96
N ASP A 139 4.27 3.36 20.07
CA ASP A 139 3.30 4.32 20.62
C ASP A 139 2.35 4.93 19.56
N PRO A 140 1.61 4.08 18.81
CA PRO A 140 0.82 4.54 17.67
C PRO A 140 -0.42 5.32 18.12
N GLU A 141 -0.74 6.37 17.39
CA GLU A 141 -2.08 6.98 17.40
C GLU A 141 -3.06 6.03 16.71
N ILE A 142 -4.10 5.60 17.42
CA ILE A 142 -5.13 4.70 16.88
C ILE A 142 -6.39 5.49 16.61
N ILE A 143 -6.77 5.55 15.33
CA ILE A 143 -8.00 6.18 14.86
C ILE A 143 -8.95 5.09 14.40
N GLU A 144 -10.01 4.83 15.16
CA GLU A 144 -11.00 3.81 14.86
C GLU A 144 -12.36 4.45 14.58
N ILE A 145 -12.92 4.17 13.41
CA ILE A 145 -14.30 4.57 13.07
C ILE A 145 -15.23 3.48 13.59
N LYS A 146 -16.13 3.83 14.51
CA LYS A 146 -17.09 2.88 15.10
C LYS A 146 -17.97 2.25 14.01
N LYS A 147 -18.27 0.95 14.14
CA LYS A 147 -19.09 0.20 13.16
C LYS A 147 -20.46 0.82 12.90
N GLU A 148 -21.05 1.50 13.88
CA GLU A 148 -22.34 2.19 13.77
C GLU A 148 -22.31 3.36 12.77
N GLU A 149 -21.15 3.98 12.57
CA GLU A 149 -20.94 5.07 11.60
C GLU A 149 -20.55 4.55 10.20
N ALA A 150 -20.08 3.31 10.12
CA ALA A 150 -19.59 2.70 8.87
C ALA A 150 -20.69 2.00 8.06
N PHE A 151 -21.86 1.72 8.66
CA PHE A 151 -23.01 1.16 7.93
C PHE A 151 -23.67 2.24 7.08
N GLN A 152 -23.45 2.18 5.77
CA GLN A 152 -24.28 2.93 4.82
C GLN A 152 -25.71 2.36 4.89
N SER A 153 -26.63 3.10 5.52
CA SER A 153 -28.05 2.74 5.66
C SER A 153 -28.77 2.58 4.31
N ASP A 154 -28.16 3.02 3.22
CA ASP A 154 -28.75 3.08 1.89
C ASP A 154 -28.51 1.80 1.06
N VAL A 155 -27.77 0.82 1.57
CA VAL A 155 -27.55 -0.47 0.91
C VAL A 155 -28.64 -1.46 1.31
N LYS A 156 -29.50 -1.83 0.36
CA LYS A 156 -30.51 -2.87 0.54
C LYS A 156 -29.91 -4.25 0.24
N HIS A 157 -29.85 -5.10 1.25
CA HIS A 157 -29.44 -6.48 1.09
C HIS A 157 -30.63 -7.35 0.68
N ILE A 158 -30.53 -8.04 -0.47
CA ILE A 158 -31.57 -8.94 -0.97
C ILE A 158 -30.98 -10.34 -1.07
N LEU A 159 -31.58 -11.29 -0.35
CA LEU A 159 -31.24 -12.70 -0.44
C LEU A 159 -32.06 -13.35 -1.57
N VAL A 160 -31.39 -13.79 -2.63
CA VAL A 160 -32.03 -14.50 -3.75
C VAL A 160 -31.68 -15.99 -3.67
N PRO A 161 -32.61 -16.89 -3.28
CA PRO A 161 -32.34 -18.32 -3.21
C PRO A 161 -32.19 -18.93 -4.63
N CYS A 162 -31.07 -19.59 -4.92
CA CYS A 162 -30.75 -20.17 -6.20
C CYS A 162 -30.78 -21.70 -6.12
N LYS A 163 -31.96 -22.34 -6.27
CA LYS A 163 -32.08 -23.80 -6.18
C LYS A 163 -31.75 -24.58 -7.47
N HIS A 164 -31.90 -23.99 -8.66
CA HIS A 164 -31.83 -24.72 -9.94
C HIS A 164 -31.25 -23.95 -11.13
N LYS A 165 -30.71 -22.76 -10.96
CA LYS A 165 -30.06 -21.98 -12.05
C LYS A 165 -28.65 -21.58 -11.63
N SER A 166 -27.73 -21.45 -12.59
CA SER A 166 -26.42 -20.86 -12.31
C SER A 166 -26.56 -19.42 -11.81
N TYR A 167 -25.59 -18.98 -11.02
CA TYR A 167 -25.61 -17.59 -10.47
C TYR A 167 -25.73 -16.53 -11.59
N GLU A 168 -25.08 -16.77 -12.73
CA GLU A 168 -25.09 -15.87 -13.90
C GLU A 168 -26.46 -15.70 -14.52
N GLN A 169 -27.26 -16.79 -14.60
CA GLN A 169 -28.60 -16.73 -15.19
C GLN A 169 -29.62 -16.00 -14.33
N LYS A 170 -29.37 -15.86 -13.00
CA LYS A 170 -30.29 -15.14 -12.11
C LYS A 170 -29.95 -13.66 -11.94
N ILE A 171 -28.79 -13.22 -12.37
CA ILE A 171 -28.41 -11.80 -12.39
C ILE A 171 -29.00 -11.12 -13.64
N LEU A 172 -29.30 -11.92 -14.70
CA LEU A 172 -29.82 -11.43 -15.98
C LEU A 172 -31.37 -11.45 -16.08
N ASP A 173 -32.09 -12.17 -15.18
CA ASP A 173 -33.53 -12.17 -15.01
C ASP A 173 -33.99 -11.08 -14.00
#